data_675a6929718dcc8556e122eb82c4c0cb
#
_entry.id   675a6929718dcc8556e122eb82c4c0cb
#
_cell.length_a   1.000
_cell.length_b   1.000
_cell.length_c   1.000
_cell.angle_alpha   90.00
_cell.angle_beta   90.00
_cell.angle_gamma   90.00
#
_symmetry.space_group_name_H-M   'P 1'
#
loop_
_entity.id
_entity.type
_entity.pdbx_description
1 polymer ?
#
loop_
_entity_poly.entity_id
_entity_poly.type
_entity_poly.pdbx_seq_one_letter_code
_entity_poly.pdbx_strand_id
1 'polypeptide(L)'
;MKNLILLFTLFSAALSFSQEEKNKEQEKIVEEFLTNCAEKYNYTIQMAEWQECLDNGLKKDSTIAYLWQQKAMPYFKARKYEIAMPFLDKAVKFNPKRWQSYRGFMKCIFTKSYKDAIADFEDCKKKFGNSYVMDHSYDFYIAISYLQLNEYEKAEKLLQNYVTEMLEKRNGLEHHTAYFYLGITKYELKKYEEAIAIYDKALKIYPNFSDVKYHKAICLLLTGKNDDAKEMLSQAKEDFKKGYKLNEDNVFYETYPYQLQGYFLGL
;
A
#
# COMPACT_ATOMS: atom_id res chain seq x y z
N MET A 1 -30.24 0.60 41.94
CA MET A 1 -29.22 1.20 41.04
C MET A 1 -27.79 0.82 41.43
N LYS A 2 -27.33 0.91 42.67
CA LYS A 2 -25.94 0.55 43.08
C LYS A 2 -25.56 -0.90 42.76
N ASN A 3 -26.45 -1.88 42.96
CA ASN A 3 -26.15 -3.30 42.68
C ASN A 3 -26.08 -3.62 41.18
N LEU A 4 -26.75 -2.86 40.30
CA LEU A 4 -26.71 -3.05 38.85
C LEU A 4 -25.37 -2.53 38.26
N ILE A 5 -24.85 -1.44 38.82
CA ILE A 5 -23.56 -0.85 38.45
C ILE A 5 -22.41 -1.80 38.83
N LEU A 6 -22.50 -2.41 40.03
CA LEU A 6 -21.49 -3.37 40.50
C LEU A 6 -21.42 -4.65 39.64
N LEU A 7 -22.58 -5.16 39.21
CA LEU A 7 -22.64 -6.31 38.31
C LEU A 7 -22.04 -5.99 36.94
N PHE A 8 -22.29 -4.78 36.42
CA PHE A 8 -21.75 -4.34 35.14
C PHE A 8 -20.22 -4.19 35.15
N THR A 9 -19.67 -3.66 36.26
CA THR A 9 -18.20 -3.53 36.41
C THR A 9 -17.49 -4.86 36.60
N LEU A 10 -18.08 -5.82 37.32
CA LEU A 10 -17.55 -7.16 37.49
C LEU A 10 -17.59 -7.94 36.17
N PHE A 11 -18.65 -7.79 35.39
CA PHE A 11 -18.78 -8.46 34.06
C PHE A 11 -17.78 -7.87 33.04
N SER A 12 -17.57 -6.56 33.02
CA SER A 12 -16.59 -5.93 32.17
C SER A 12 -15.13 -6.32 32.53
N ALA A 13 -14.82 -6.41 33.82
CA ALA A 13 -13.53 -6.86 34.29
C ALA A 13 -13.23 -8.34 33.93
N ALA A 14 -14.25 -9.22 34.07
CA ALA A 14 -14.11 -10.62 33.69
C ALA A 14 -13.90 -10.80 32.17
N LEU A 15 -14.60 -10.03 31.33
CA LEU A 15 -14.40 -10.01 29.89
C LEU A 15 -13.02 -9.52 29.49
N SER A 16 -12.53 -8.47 30.14
CA SER A 16 -11.18 -7.94 29.87
C SER A 16 -10.09 -8.93 30.27
N PHE A 17 -10.23 -9.62 31.39
CA PHE A 17 -9.29 -10.65 31.84
C PHE A 17 -9.27 -11.87 30.89
N SER A 18 -10.45 -12.34 30.49
CA SER A 18 -10.57 -13.44 29.53
C SER A 18 -9.97 -13.09 28.16
N GLN A 19 -10.11 -11.84 27.71
CA GLN A 19 -9.50 -11.39 26.44
C GLN A 19 -7.97 -11.29 26.56
N GLU A 20 -7.46 -10.86 27.71
CA GLU A 20 -6.01 -10.79 27.95
C GLU A 20 -5.37 -12.19 28.01
N GLU A 21 -6.02 -13.15 28.67
CA GLU A 21 -5.56 -14.55 28.66
C GLU A 21 -5.55 -15.15 27.25
N LYS A 22 -6.61 -14.93 26.48
CA LYS A 22 -6.68 -15.36 25.07
C LYS A 22 -5.56 -14.76 24.24
N ASN A 23 -5.28 -13.48 24.39
CA ASN A 23 -4.19 -12.81 23.67
C ASN A 23 -2.83 -13.43 24.01
N LYS A 24 -2.55 -13.69 25.28
CA LYS A 24 -1.30 -14.35 25.73
C LYS A 24 -1.14 -15.76 25.17
N GLU A 25 -2.24 -16.52 25.08
CA GLU A 25 -2.20 -17.86 24.49
C GLU A 25 -1.94 -17.79 22.97
N GLN A 26 -2.59 -16.86 22.27
CA GLN A 26 -2.33 -16.61 20.83
C GLN A 26 -0.89 -16.18 20.57
N GLU A 27 -0.30 -15.34 21.44
CA GLU A 27 1.12 -14.95 21.34
C GLU A 27 2.06 -16.14 21.45
N LYS A 28 1.80 -17.07 22.38
CA LYS A 28 2.60 -18.32 22.50
C LYS A 28 2.52 -19.19 21.25
N ILE A 29 1.31 -19.33 20.67
CA ILE A 29 1.12 -20.08 19.42
C ILE A 29 1.87 -19.40 18.27
N VAL A 30 1.81 -18.07 18.17
CA VAL A 30 2.59 -17.32 17.16
C VAL A 30 4.09 -17.51 17.36
N GLU A 31 4.58 -17.43 18.59
CA GLU A 31 5.99 -17.66 18.89
C GLU A 31 6.43 -19.09 18.51
N GLU A 32 5.65 -20.09 18.88
CA GLU A 32 5.97 -21.50 18.59
C GLU A 32 5.97 -21.81 17.09
N PHE A 33 4.92 -21.42 16.37
CA PHE A 33 4.69 -21.86 15.00
C PHE A 33 5.15 -20.88 13.91
N LEU A 34 5.26 -19.59 14.20
CA LEU A 34 5.84 -18.63 13.29
C LEU A 34 7.33 -18.44 13.60
N THR A 35 7.68 -17.87 14.74
CA THR A 35 9.06 -17.47 15.06
C THR A 35 9.98 -18.67 15.21
N ASN A 36 9.56 -19.68 15.98
CA ASN A 36 10.36 -20.87 16.27
C ASN A 36 10.22 -22.01 15.24
N CYS A 37 9.36 -21.85 14.23
CA CYS A 37 9.14 -22.84 13.18
C CYS A 37 9.25 -22.21 11.78
N ALA A 38 8.25 -21.47 11.31
CA ALA A 38 8.17 -20.99 9.94
C ALA A 38 9.36 -20.08 9.56
N GLU A 39 9.75 -19.14 10.41
CA GLU A 39 10.85 -18.19 10.14
C GLU A 39 12.23 -18.85 10.01
N LYS A 40 12.37 -20.14 10.35
CA LYS A 40 13.58 -20.92 10.08
C LYS A 40 13.72 -21.35 8.62
N TYR A 41 12.65 -21.26 7.86
CA TYR A 41 12.60 -21.65 6.46
C TYR A 41 12.59 -20.43 5.55
N ASN A 42 13.33 -20.51 4.45
CA ASN A 42 13.20 -19.52 3.38
C ASN A 42 11.97 -19.86 2.53
N TYR A 43 10.89 -19.11 2.70
CA TYR A 43 9.63 -19.36 1.98
C TYR A 43 9.76 -19.27 0.44
N THR A 44 10.86 -18.72 -0.12
CA THR A 44 11.09 -18.70 -1.57
C THR A 44 11.40 -20.09 -2.12
N ILE A 45 12.09 -20.91 -1.35
CA ILE A 45 12.55 -22.26 -1.74
C ILE A 45 11.98 -23.38 -0.88
N GLN A 46 11.49 -23.06 0.32
CA GLN A 46 10.94 -23.99 1.32
C GLN A 46 9.51 -23.58 1.70
N MET A 47 8.70 -23.28 0.67
CA MET A 47 7.32 -22.81 0.85
C MET A 47 6.46 -23.83 1.60
N ALA A 48 6.65 -25.12 1.33
CA ALA A 48 5.83 -26.17 1.94
C ALA A 48 6.03 -26.23 3.45
N GLU A 49 7.30 -26.21 3.90
CA GLU A 49 7.68 -26.25 5.32
C GLU A 49 7.20 -24.99 6.06
N TRP A 50 7.33 -23.80 5.40
CA TRP A 50 6.76 -22.56 5.94
C TRP A 50 5.26 -22.68 6.18
N GLN A 51 4.52 -23.16 5.19
CA GLN A 51 3.08 -23.31 5.26
C GLN A 51 2.63 -24.34 6.28
N GLU A 52 3.36 -25.47 6.40
CA GLU A 52 3.08 -26.54 7.37
C GLU A 52 3.19 -26.04 8.80
N CYS A 53 4.24 -25.27 9.12
CA CYS A 53 4.38 -24.64 10.44
C CYS A 53 3.17 -23.80 10.79
N LEU A 54 2.74 -22.93 9.88
CA LEU A 54 1.58 -22.06 10.10
C LEU A 54 0.27 -22.85 10.20
N ASP A 55 0.10 -23.91 9.40
CA ASP A 55 -1.05 -24.80 9.51
C ASP A 55 -1.15 -25.48 10.85
N ASN A 56 -0.02 -25.89 11.43
CA ASN A 56 0.00 -26.49 12.76
C ASN A 56 -0.38 -25.47 13.85
N GLY A 57 0.06 -24.22 13.75
CA GLY A 57 -0.41 -23.13 14.61
C GLY A 57 -1.91 -22.86 14.48
N LEU A 58 -2.41 -22.80 13.25
CA LEU A 58 -3.83 -22.59 12.96
C LEU A 58 -4.73 -23.77 13.36
N LYS A 59 -4.20 -24.99 13.49
CA LYS A 59 -4.91 -26.13 14.10
C LYS A 59 -5.12 -25.94 15.61
N LYS A 60 -4.20 -25.20 16.29
CA LYS A 60 -4.35 -24.85 17.71
C LYS A 60 -5.39 -23.75 17.91
N ASP A 61 -5.27 -22.65 17.17
CA ASP A 61 -6.27 -21.58 17.14
C ASP A 61 -6.40 -20.97 15.74
N SER A 62 -7.48 -21.34 15.03
CA SER A 62 -7.79 -20.85 13.69
C SER A 62 -8.22 -19.38 13.65
N THR A 63 -8.38 -18.72 14.79
CA THR A 63 -8.77 -17.30 14.87
C THR A 63 -7.59 -16.33 14.90
N ILE A 64 -6.36 -16.83 14.88
CA ILE A 64 -5.15 -15.98 14.87
C ILE A 64 -4.98 -15.32 13.50
N ALA A 65 -5.45 -14.10 13.37
CA ALA A 65 -5.43 -13.34 12.12
C ALA A 65 -4.00 -13.16 11.56
N TYR A 66 -3.01 -13.03 12.42
CA TYR A 66 -1.62 -12.83 12.01
C TYR A 66 -1.05 -14.05 11.29
N LEU A 67 -1.33 -15.27 11.74
CA LEU A 67 -0.88 -16.49 11.06
C LEU A 67 -1.50 -16.60 9.65
N TRP A 68 -2.77 -16.22 9.48
CA TRP A 68 -3.40 -16.17 8.17
C TRP A 68 -2.73 -15.17 7.22
N GLN A 69 -2.36 -13.99 7.73
CA GLN A 69 -1.64 -12.99 6.94
C GLN A 69 -0.24 -13.53 6.56
N GLN A 70 0.47 -14.17 7.49
CA GLN A 70 1.78 -14.78 7.21
C GLN A 70 1.70 -15.92 6.20
N LYS A 71 0.59 -16.67 6.16
CA LYS A 71 0.34 -17.64 5.07
C LYS A 71 0.17 -16.98 3.70
N ALA A 72 -0.48 -15.82 3.66
CA ALA A 72 -0.73 -15.10 2.40
C ALA A 72 0.55 -14.51 1.78
N MET A 73 1.46 -13.97 2.62
CA MET A 73 2.59 -13.16 2.17
C MET A 73 3.53 -13.83 1.18
N PRO A 74 4.01 -15.07 1.39
CA PRO A 74 4.86 -15.74 0.42
C PRO A 74 4.21 -15.92 -0.95
N TYR A 75 2.92 -16.21 -0.96
CA TYR A 75 2.17 -16.34 -2.22
C TYR A 75 2.02 -15.01 -2.94
N PHE A 76 1.78 -13.89 -2.25
CA PHE A 76 1.78 -12.56 -2.86
C PHE A 76 3.14 -12.24 -3.48
N LYS A 77 4.23 -12.48 -2.76
CA LYS A 77 5.59 -12.26 -3.27
C LYS A 77 5.95 -13.18 -4.44
N ALA A 78 5.35 -14.36 -4.51
CA ALA A 78 5.45 -15.28 -5.65
C ALA A 78 4.42 -15.02 -6.76
N ARG A 79 3.64 -13.93 -6.69
CA ARG A 79 2.57 -13.54 -7.64
C ARG A 79 1.45 -14.58 -7.80
N LYS A 80 1.23 -15.42 -6.80
CA LYS A 80 0.16 -16.42 -6.74
C LYS A 80 -1.07 -15.84 -6.02
N TYR A 81 -1.66 -14.79 -6.59
CA TYR A 81 -2.67 -13.96 -5.94
C TYR A 81 -3.97 -14.71 -5.62
N GLU A 82 -4.41 -15.62 -6.49
CA GLU A 82 -5.61 -16.43 -6.27
C GLU A 82 -5.48 -17.36 -5.06
N ILE A 83 -4.26 -17.80 -4.73
CA ILE A 83 -3.98 -18.59 -3.53
C ILE A 83 -3.84 -17.68 -2.31
N ALA A 84 -3.21 -16.51 -2.47
CA ALA A 84 -2.92 -15.59 -1.37
C ALA A 84 -4.17 -14.91 -0.80
N MET A 85 -5.08 -14.44 -1.67
CA MET A 85 -6.24 -13.64 -1.26
C MET A 85 -7.17 -14.35 -0.26
N PRO A 86 -7.55 -15.63 -0.41
CA PRO A 86 -8.35 -16.34 0.58
C PRO A 86 -7.74 -16.38 1.99
N PHE A 87 -6.42 -16.46 2.11
CA PHE A 87 -5.74 -16.38 3.41
C PHE A 87 -5.82 -14.98 4.00
N LEU A 88 -5.62 -13.95 3.18
CA LEU A 88 -5.75 -12.57 3.65
C LEU A 88 -7.21 -12.24 4.02
N ASP A 89 -8.20 -12.80 3.34
CA ASP A 89 -9.61 -12.69 3.72
C ASP A 89 -9.89 -13.28 5.10
N LYS A 90 -9.24 -14.41 5.45
CA LYS A 90 -9.30 -14.96 6.81
C LYS A 90 -8.68 -14.03 7.84
N ALA A 91 -7.52 -13.40 7.53
CA ALA A 91 -6.92 -12.42 8.42
C ALA A 91 -7.87 -11.24 8.68
N VAL A 92 -8.52 -10.71 7.64
CA VAL A 92 -9.51 -9.63 7.76
C VAL A 92 -10.73 -10.10 8.56
N LYS A 93 -11.24 -11.31 8.33
CA LYS A 93 -12.38 -11.88 9.07
C LYS A 93 -12.12 -11.86 10.59
N PHE A 94 -10.94 -12.24 11.03
CA PHE A 94 -10.62 -12.35 12.46
C PHE A 94 -10.10 -11.05 13.09
N ASN A 95 -9.49 -10.14 12.29
CA ASN A 95 -9.09 -8.83 12.77
C ASN A 95 -9.19 -7.76 11.66
N PRO A 96 -10.41 -7.27 11.37
CA PRO A 96 -10.63 -6.29 10.30
C PRO A 96 -9.92 -4.96 10.57
N LYS A 97 -9.85 -4.52 11.83
CA LYS A 97 -9.18 -3.26 12.20
C LYS A 97 -7.71 -3.25 11.78
N ARG A 98 -7.03 -4.40 11.91
CA ARG A 98 -5.60 -4.53 11.56
C ARG A 98 -5.38 -4.82 10.08
N TRP A 99 -6.23 -5.66 9.44
CA TRP A 99 -5.88 -6.27 8.16
C TRP A 99 -6.72 -5.80 6.97
N GLN A 100 -7.85 -5.11 7.17
CA GLN A 100 -8.69 -4.70 6.05
C GLN A 100 -8.03 -3.63 5.19
N SER A 101 -7.38 -2.62 5.79
CA SER A 101 -6.63 -1.62 5.03
C SER A 101 -5.43 -2.23 4.31
N TYR A 102 -4.76 -3.21 4.94
CA TYR A 102 -3.69 -3.96 4.32
C TYR A 102 -4.20 -4.77 3.12
N ARG A 103 -5.39 -5.41 3.21
CA ARG A 103 -6.02 -6.06 2.06
C ARG A 103 -6.36 -5.06 0.96
N GLY A 104 -6.83 -3.87 1.29
CA GLY A 104 -7.03 -2.77 0.34
C GLY A 104 -5.75 -2.42 -0.41
N PHE A 105 -4.62 -2.28 0.30
CA PHE A 105 -3.30 -2.10 -0.31
C PHE A 105 -2.92 -3.25 -1.25
N MET A 106 -3.07 -4.50 -0.82
CA MET A 106 -2.78 -5.68 -1.65
C MET A 106 -3.67 -5.74 -2.89
N LYS A 107 -4.94 -5.36 -2.78
CA LYS A 107 -5.85 -5.25 -3.92
C LYS A 107 -5.45 -4.13 -4.89
N CYS A 108 -5.02 -2.98 -4.38
CA CYS A 108 -4.59 -1.86 -5.21
C CYS A 108 -3.29 -2.17 -5.96
N ILE A 109 -2.26 -2.63 -5.24
CA ILE A 109 -0.91 -2.74 -5.80
C ILE A 109 -0.63 -4.13 -6.40
N PHE A 110 -1.07 -5.22 -5.77
CA PHE A 110 -0.74 -6.57 -6.24
C PHE A 110 -1.77 -7.11 -7.23
N THR A 111 -3.04 -7.20 -6.83
CA THR A 111 -4.06 -7.84 -7.70
C THR A 111 -4.69 -6.88 -8.70
N LYS A 112 -4.44 -5.58 -8.61
CA LYS A 112 -5.02 -4.53 -9.48
C LYS A 112 -6.57 -4.53 -9.45
N SER A 113 -7.16 -5.00 -8.35
CA SER A 113 -8.61 -5.04 -8.12
C SER A 113 -9.08 -3.69 -7.55
N TYR A 114 -8.99 -2.64 -8.34
CA TYR A 114 -9.12 -1.25 -7.89
C TYR A 114 -10.47 -0.92 -7.24
N LYS A 115 -11.58 -1.44 -7.78
CA LYS A 115 -12.92 -1.24 -7.19
C LYS A 115 -13.02 -1.86 -5.80
N ASP A 116 -12.46 -3.05 -5.63
CA ASP A 116 -12.47 -3.74 -4.35
C ASP A 116 -11.49 -3.13 -3.35
N ALA A 117 -10.39 -2.53 -3.83
CA ALA A 117 -9.47 -1.76 -3.00
C ALA A 117 -10.15 -0.50 -2.44
N ILE A 118 -10.85 0.27 -3.29
CA ILE A 118 -11.65 1.43 -2.88
C ILE A 118 -12.68 1.02 -1.82
N ALA A 119 -13.40 -0.09 -2.04
CA ALA A 119 -14.41 -0.57 -1.10
C ALA A 119 -13.80 -0.90 0.29
N ASP A 120 -12.66 -1.58 0.33
CA ASP A 120 -11.96 -1.88 1.58
C ASP A 120 -11.53 -0.60 2.31
N PHE A 121 -10.93 0.37 1.61
CA PHE A 121 -10.47 1.61 2.22
C PHE A 121 -11.62 2.51 2.69
N GLU A 122 -12.69 2.65 1.91
CA GLU A 122 -13.86 3.44 2.30
C GLU A 122 -14.58 2.82 3.52
N ASP A 123 -14.68 1.50 3.59
CA ASP A 123 -15.22 0.81 4.75
C ASP A 123 -14.32 0.99 6.00
N CYS A 124 -12.98 0.95 5.82
CA CYS A 124 -12.04 1.27 6.89
C CYS A 124 -12.21 2.71 7.39
N LYS A 125 -12.31 3.68 6.47
CA LYS A 125 -12.52 5.10 6.82
C LYS A 125 -13.81 5.29 7.61
N LYS A 126 -14.89 4.64 7.20
CA LYS A 126 -16.18 4.69 7.89
C LYS A 126 -16.15 4.10 9.30
N LYS A 127 -15.45 2.98 9.49
CA LYS A 127 -15.42 2.24 10.76
C LYS A 127 -14.36 2.73 11.73
N PHE A 128 -13.20 3.17 11.23
CA PHE A 128 -12.01 3.41 12.04
C PHE A 128 -11.38 4.80 11.83
N GLY A 129 -11.95 5.63 10.94
CA GLY A 129 -11.37 6.90 10.51
C GLY A 129 -10.33 6.76 9.40
N ASN A 130 -9.96 7.90 8.78
CA ASN A 130 -8.86 7.92 7.81
C ASN A 130 -7.53 7.69 8.53
N SER A 131 -6.72 6.79 8.00
CA SER A 131 -5.44 6.40 8.58
C SER A 131 -4.45 6.00 7.49
N TYR A 132 -3.34 5.40 7.89
CA TYR A 132 -2.25 5.00 7.02
C TYR A 132 -2.13 3.48 6.96
N VAL A 133 -1.70 2.97 5.80
CA VAL A 133 -1.18 1.63 5.61
C VAL A 133 0.06 1.72 4.72
N MET A 134 1.11 0.98 5.06
CA MET A 134 2.41 1.22 4.46
C MET A 134 2.78 2.71 4.62
N ASP A 135 3.33 3.36 3.61
CA ASP A 135 3.82 4.74 3.74
C ASP A 135 2.75 5.83 3.47
N HIS A 136 1.54 5.45 3.03
CA HIS A 136 0.54 6.41 2.58
C HIS A 136 -0.83 6.27 3.27
N SER A 137 -1.62 7.35 3.22
CA SER A 137 -3.01 7.34 3.71
C SER A 137 -3.92 6.49 2.82
N TYR A 138 -5.08 6.11 3.36
CA TYR A 138 -6.10 5.41 2.56
C TYR A 138 -6.53 6.24 1.34
N ASP A 139 -6.64 7.56 1.48
CA ASP A 139 -7.01 8.46 0.37
C ASP A 139 -6.01 8.43 -0.79
N PHE A 140 -4.73 8.23 -0.50
CA PHE A 140 -3.71 8.06 -1.55
C PHE A 140 -3.96 6.81 -2.40
N TYR A 141 -4.21 5.65 -1.77
CA TYR A 141 -4.49 4.41 -2.50
C TYR A 141 -5.85 4.42 -3.20
N ILE A 142 -6.86 5.08 -2.63
CA ILE A 142 -8.15 5.34 -3.29
C ILE A 142 -7.92 6.19 -4.54
N ALA A 143 -7.10 7.23 -4.46
CA ALA A 143 -6.80 8.10 -5.60
C ALA A 143 -6.06 7.36 -6.71
N ILE A 144 -5.05 6.53 -6.39
CA ILE A 144 -4.38 5.67 -7.38
C ILE A 144 -5.38 4.70 -8.03
N SER A 145 -6.29 4.15 -7.23
CA SER A 145 -7.33 3.26 -7.75
C SER A 145 -8.28 3.98 -8.70
N TYR A 146 -8.72 5.20 -8.37
CA TYR A 146 -9.52 6.02 -9.29
C TYR A 146 -8.76 6.40 -10.56
N LEU A 147 -7.48 6.72 -10.45
CA LEU A 147 -6.62 7.00 -11.60
C LEU A 147 -6.60 5.82 -12.58
N GLN A 148 -6.48 4.59 -12.07
CA GLN A 148 -6.50 3.36 -12.87
C GLN A 148 -7.89 2.99 -13.42
N LEU A 149 -8.95 3.55 -12.86
CA LEU A 149 -10.33 3.41 -13.35
C LEU A 149 -10.74 4.55 -14.30
N ASN A 150 -9.79 5.42 -14.70
CA ASN A 150 -10.00 6.61 -15.53
C ASN A 150 -10.97 7.64 -14.91
N GLU A 151 -11.12 7.62 -13.57
CA GLU A 151 -11.91 8.60 -12.82
C GLU A 151 -10.99 9.73 -12.32
N TYR A 152 -10.39 10.44 -13.27
CA TYR A 152 -9.27 11.36 -13.05
C TYR A 152 -9.62 12.56 -12.15
N GLU A 153 -10.83 13.11 -12.24
CA GLU A 153 -11.28 14.23 -11.41
C GLU A 153 -11.39 13.81 -9.93
N LYS A 154 -11.81 12.57 -9.67
CA LYS A 154 -11.84 12.04 -8.28
C LYS A 154 -10.42 11.84 -7.75
N ALA A 155 -9.53 11.31 -8.58
CA ALA A 155 -8.12 11.15 -8.23
C ALA A 155 -7.46 12.50 -7.95
N GLU A 156 -7.69 13.52 -8.81
CA GLU A 156 -7.16 14.88 -8.65
C GLU A 156 -7.54 15.47 -7.29
N LYS A 157 -8.83 15.40 -6.95
CA LYS A 157 -9.36 15.96 -5.69
C LYS A 157 -8.69 15.30 -4.47
N LEU A 158 -8.59 13.99 -4.45
CA LEU A 158 -7.99 13.27 -3.33
C LEU A 158 -6.49 13.53 -3.20
N LEU A 159 -5.73 13.52 -4.31
CA LEU A 159 -4.30 13.78 -4.29
C LEU A 159 -3.99 15.23 -3.94
N GLN A 160 -4.78 16.19 -4.41
CA GLN A 160 -4.61 17.59 -4.02
C GLN A 160 -4.85 17.79 -2.52
N ASN A 161 -5.89 17.18 -1.97
CA ASN A 161 -6.16 17.23 -0.53
C ASN A 161 -5.03 16.55 0.25
N TYR A 162 -4.54 15.39 -0.20
CA TYR A 162 -3.46 14.65 0.43
C TYR A 162 -2.16 15.48 0.47
N VAL A 163 -1.78 16.11 -0.64
CA VAL A 163 -0.61 17.00 -0.69
C VAL A 163 -0.78 18.19 0.25
N THR A 164 -1.96 18.83 0.27
CA THR A 164 -2.24 19.95 1.17
C THR A 164 -2.15 19.54 2.65
N GLU A 165 -2.73 18.39 3.00
CA GLU A 165 -2.68 17.85 4.36
C GLU A 165 -1.24 17.53 4.82
N MET A 166 -0.42 17.01 3.93
CA MET A 166 1.00 16.75 4.22
C MET A 166 1.77 18.04 4.53
N LEU A 167 1.54 19.08 3.74
CA LEU A 167 2.17 20.40 3.96
C LEU A 167 1.77 20.99 5.32
N GLU A 168 0.50 20.90 5.69
CA GLU A 168 -0.04 21.50 6.92
C GLU A 168 0.30 20.69 8.18
N LYS A 169 0.12 19.37 8.15
CA LYS A 169 0.17 18.51 9.34
C LYS A 169 1.53 17.87 9.60
N ARG A 170 2.41 17.81 8.62
CA ARG A 170 3.73 17.16 8.74
C ARG A 170 4.91 18.14 8.68
N ASN A 171 4.72 19.39 9.08
CA ASN A 171 5.75 20.44 9.09
C ASN A 171 6.45 20.58 7.71
N GLY A 172 5.69 20.46 6.61
CA GLY A 172 6.23 20.55 5.27
C GLY A 172 7.00 19.31 4.79
N LEU A 173 6.86 18.17 5.47
CA LEU A 173 7.38 16.88 4.97
C LEU A 173 6.57 16.45 3.75
N GLU A 174 7.05 16.88 2.59
CA GLU A 174 6.48 16.56 1.29
C GLU A 174 6.96 15.17 0.83
N HIS A 175 6.07 14.39 0.20
CA HIS A 175 6.44 13.10 -0.37
C HIS A 175 6.48 13.19 -1.90
N HIS A 176 7.63 12.90 -2.51
CA HIS A 176 7.82 12.99 -3.96
C HIS A 176 6.82 12.16 -4.76
N THR A 177 6.41 10.99 -4.24
CA THR A 177 5.43 10.11 -4.91
C THR A 177 4.02 10.69 -4.92
N ALA A 178 3.63 11.48 -3.90
CA ALA A 178 2.35 12.19 -3.90
C ALA A 178 2.29 13.21 -5.07
N TYR A 179 3.36 13.97 -5.27
CA TYR A 179 3.48 14.86 -6.43
C TYR A 179 3.58 14.10 -7.75
N PHE A 180 4.27 12.95 -7.78
CA PHE A 180 4.30 12.10 -8.98
C PHE A 180 2.88 11.75 -9.44
N TYR A 181 2.05 11.18 -8.56
CA TYR A 181 0.69 10.78 -8.93
C TYR A 181 -0.25 11.96 -9.19
N LEU A 182 -0.07 13.10 -8.50
CA LEU A 182 -0.81 14.31 -8.83
C LEU A 182 -0.42 14.83 -10.22
N GLY A 183 0.87 14.78 -10.57
CA GLY A 183 1.35 15.12 -11.92
C GLY A 183 0.80 14.19 -13.00
N ILE A 184 0.78 12.87 -12.76
CA ILE A 184 0.13 11.88 -13.64
C ILE A 184 -1.35 12.22 -13.82
N THR A 185 -2.06 12.53 -12.74
CA THR A 185 -3.50 12.87 -12.82
C THR A 185 -3.73 14.12 -13.66
N LYS A 186 -2.88 15.15 -13.50
CA LYS A 186 -2.93 16.35 -14.34
C LYS A 186 -2.64 16.04 -15.81
N TYR A 187 -1.68 15.14 -16.08
CA TYR A 187 -1.38 14.66 -17.43
C TYR A 187 -2.59 13.98 -18.08
N GLU A 188 -3.25 13.07 -17.38
CA GLU A 188 -4.44 12.36 -17.87
C GLU A 188 -5.63 13.32 -18.13
N LEU A 189 -5.75 14.37 -17.33
CA LEU A 189 -6.70 15.47 -17.54
C LEU A 189 -6.27 16.46 -18.64
N LYS A 190 -5.16 16.18 -19.36
CA LYS A 190 -4.58 17.05 -20.40
C LYS A 190 -4.18 18.44 -19.90
N LYS A 191 -4.00 18.62 -18.60
CA LYS A 191 -3.51 19.85 -17.95
C LYS A 191 -1.97 19.84 -17.92
N TYR A 192 -1.34 19.79 -19.10
CA TYR A 192 0.10 19.48 -19.22
C TYR A 192 1.02 20.49 -18.54
N GLU A 193 0.71 21.79 -18.61
CA GLU A 193 1.51 22.84 -17.96
C GLU A 193 1.41 22.70 -16.41
N GLU A 194 0.23 22.37 -15.90
CA GLU A 194 0.06 22.11 -14.46
C GLU A 194 0.84 20.83 -14.05
N ALA A 195 0.80 19.77 -14.88
CA ALA A 195 1.57 18.55 -14.64
C ALA A 195 3.07 18.84 -14.55
N ILE A 196 3.63 19.64 -15.48
CA ILE A 196 5.04 20.07 -15.46
C ILE A 196 5.38 20.75 -14.13
N ALA A 197 4.56 21.72 -13.71
CA ALA A 197 4.78 22.43 -12.46
C ALA A 197 4.73 21.52 -11.22
N ILE A 198 3.87 20.49 -11.22
CA ILE A 198 3.79 19.49 -10.15
C ILE A 198 5.01 18.56 -10.18
N TYR A 199 5.44 18.11 -11.36
CA TYR A 199 6.67 17.31 -11.50
C TYR A 199 7.91 18.06 -11.02
N ASP A 200 7.98 19.38 -11.21
CA ASP A 200 9.06 20.21 -10.66
C ASP A 200 9.12 20.16 -9.13
N LYS A 201 7.97 20.11 -8.46
CA LYS A 201 7.92 19.92 -7.00
C LYS A 201 8.44 18.56 -6.59
N ALA A 202 8.06 17.49 -7.31
CA ALA A 202 8.61 16.15 -7.05
C ALA A 202 10.12 16.10 -7.23
N LEU A 203 10.67 16.73 -8.28
CA LEU A 203 12.10 16.78 -8.56
C LEU A 203 12.90 17.66 -7.60
N LYS A 204 12.29 18.62 -6.90
CA LYS A 204 12.94 19.33 -5.79
C LYS A 204 13.24 18.41 -4.61
N ILE A 205 12.39 17.43 -4.36
CA ILE A 205 12.53 16.47 -3.26
C ILE A 205 13.44 15.32 -3.67
N TYR A 206 13.23 14.78 -4.88
CA TYR A 206 14.00 13.67 -5.43
C TYR A 206 14.52 14.04 -6.83
N PRO A 207 15.70 14.72 -6.93
CA PRO A 207 16.20 15.28 -8.18
C PRO A 207 16.47 14.26 -9.30
N ASN A 208 16.77 13.02 -8.94
CA ASN A 208 17.10 11.95 -9.89
C ASN A 208 15.92 11.02 -10.18
N PHE A 209 14.68 11.39 -9.84
CA PHE A 209 13.50 10.55 -10.00
C PHE A 209 13.19 10.34 -11.49
N SER A 210 13.64 9.21 -12.04
CA SER A 210 13.54 8.90 -13.48
C SER A 210 12.11 8.84 -13.97
N ASP A 211 11.20 8.28 -13.18
CA ASP A 211 9.76 8.19 -13.51
C ASP A 211 9.15 9.57 -13.73
N VAL A 212 9.44 10.52 -12.83
CA VAL A 212 8.96 11.89 -12.95
C VAL A 212 9.57 12.59 -14.16
N LYS A 213 10.89 12.44 -14.39
CA LYS A 213 11.55 13.03 -15.56
C LYS A 213 10.96 12.51 -16.87
N TYR A 214 10.68 11.21 -16.96
CA TYR A 214 10.06 10.62 -18.13
C TYR A 214 8.68 11.23 -18.43
N HIS A 215 7.78 11.25 -17.43
CA HIS A 215 6.43 11.80 -17.62
C HIS A 215 6.45 13.32 -17.85
N LYS A 216 7.37 14.04 -17.22
CA LYS A 216 7.59 15.48 -17.50
C LYS A 216 8.04 15.69 -18.94
N ALA A 217 8.94 14.85 -19.47
CA ALA A 217 9.39 14.94 -20.86
C ALA A 217 8.21 14.76 -21.85
N ILE A 218 7.28 13.84 -21.57
CA ILE A 218 6.06 13.67 -22.37
C ILE A 218 5.23 14.97 -22.35
N CYS A 219 5.01 15.58 -21.18
CA CYS A 219 4.27 16.83 -21.09
C CYS A 219 4.97 17.99 -21.83
N LEU A 220 6.29 18.07 -21.78
CA LEU A 220 7.08 19.05 -22.53
C LEU A 220 6.94 18.88 -24.04
N LEU A 221 6.93 17.62 -24.55
CA LEU A 221 6.64 17.34 -25.96
C LEU A 221 5.24 17.81 -26.36
N LEU A 222 4.25 17.51 -25.54
CA LEU A 222 2.83 17.87 -25.82
C LEU A 222 2.57 19.37 -25.74
N THR A 223 3.46 20.13 -25.12
CA THR A 223 3.43 21.61 -25.04
C THR A 223 4.39 22.30 -26.02
N GLY A 224 5.02 21.54 -26.94
CA GLY A 224 5.89 22.07 -27.99
C GLY A 224 7.32 22.40 -27.53
N LYS A 225 7.71 22.08 -26.30
CA LYS A 225 9.03 22.34 -25.73
C LYS A 225 9.99 21.16 -26.05
N ASN A 226 10.25 20.97 -27.35
CA ASN A 226 10.89 19.77 -27.87
C ASN A 226 12.33 19.57 -27.38
N ASP A 227 13.12 20.62 -27.25
CA ASP A 227 14.52 20.50 -26.82
C ASP A 227 14.64 20.20 -25.34
N ASP A 228 13.83 20.87 -24.49
CA ASP A 228 13.71 20.55 -23.06
C ASP A 228 13.25 19.10 -22.84
N ALA A 229 12.32 18.62 -23.67
CA ALA A 229 11.82 17.25 -23.60
C ALA A 229 12.91 16.22 -23.91
N LYS A 230 13.74 16.45 -24.97
CA LYS A 230 14.86 15.56 -25.31
C LYS A 230 15.88 15.49 -24.18
N GLU A 231 16.24 16.65 -23.62
CA GLU A 231 17.17 16.71 -22.49
C GLU A 231 16.62 15.95 -21.27
N MET A 232 15.37 16.23 -20.90
CA MET A 232 14.71 15.59 -19.77
C MET A 232 14.60 14.07 -19.95
N LEU A 233 14.30 13.58 -21.18
CA LEU A 233 14.26 12.15 -21.49
C LEU A 233 15.66 11.50 -21.38
N SER A 234 16.71 12.20 -21.82
CA SER A 234 18.09 11.73 -21.68
C SER A 234 18.46 11.57 -20.20
N GLN A 235 18.14 12.56 -19.37
CA GLN A 235 18.35 12.50 -17.92
C GLN A 235 17.56 11.36 -17.28
N ALA A 236 16.27 11.16 -17.67
CA ALA A 236 15.45 10.06 -17.18
C ALA A 236 16.10 8.70 -17.46
N LYS A 237 16.64 8.51 -18.67
CA LYS A 237 17.31 7.27 -19.08
C LYS A 237 18.58 6.99 -18.27
N GLU A 238 19.39 8.01 -18.00
CA GLU A 238 20.60 7.89 -17.17
C GLU A 238 20.26 7.54 -15.72
N ASP A 239 19.31 8.27 -15.14
CA ASP A 239 18.90 8.06 -13.76
C ASP A 239 18.25 6.68 -13.57
N PHE A 240 17.42 6.23 -14.52
CA PHE A 240 16.85 4.89 -14.51
C PHE A 240 17.92 3.79 -14.49
N LYS A 241 18.98 3.93 -15.34
CA LYS A 241 20.11 2.99 -15.36
C LYS A 241 20.86 2.93 -14.04
N LYS A 242 20.92 4.05 -13.31
CA LYS A 242 21.54 4.16 -11.98
C LYS A 242 20.62 3.65 -10.86
N GLY A 243 19.38 3.26 -11.18
CA GLY A 243 18.39 2.75 -10.22
C GLY A 243 17.57 3.82 -9.50
N TYR A 244 17.67 5.09 -9.91
CA TYR A 244 16.89 6.21 -9.36
C TYR A 244 15.46 6.22 -9.92
N LYS A 245 14.61 5.36 -9.40
CA LYS A 245 13.24 5.15 -9.84
C LYS A 245 12.28 5.12 -8.65
N LEU A 246 11.00 4.90 -8.93
CA LEU A 246 9.98 4.74 -7.88
C LEU A 246 10.47 3.73 -6.82
N ASN A 247 10.43 4.14 -5.55
CA ASN A 247 11.00 3.41 -4.40
C ASN A 247 9.96 3.15 -3.30
N GLU A 248 8.74 2.86 -3.71
CA GLU A 248 7.63 2.56 -2.82
C GLU A 248 7.71 1.15 -2.20
N ASP A 249 6.97 0.95 -1.11
CA ASP A 249 6.82 -0.35 -0.47
C ASP A 249 6.40 -1.45 -1.45
N ASN A 250 7.10 -2.57 -1.37
CA ASN A 250 6.85 -3.73 -2.23
C ASN A 250 7.08 -3.52 -3.75
N VAL A 251 7.64 -2.39 -4.19
CA VAL A 251 7.95 -2.12 -5.60
C VAL A 251 8.87 -3.17 -6.24
N PHE A 252 9.63 -3.89 -5.42
CA PHE A 252 10.46 -5.02 -5.86
C PHE A 252 9.62 -6.23 -6.28
N TYR A 253 8.49 -6.46 -5.62
CA TYR A 253 7.62 -7.61 -5.87
C TYR A 253 6.56 -7.33 -6.91
N GLU A 254 6.05 -6.09 -6.97
CA GLU A 254 4.97 -5.73 -7.87
C GLU A 254 5.11 -4.29 -8.38
N THR A 255 4.76 -4.11 -9.66
CA THR A 255 4.84 -2.81 -10.34
C THR A 255 3.71 -1.90 -9.89
N TYR A 256 4.07 -0.69 -9.49
CA TYR A 256 3.09 0.36 -9.21
C TYR A 256 2.49 0.94 -10.51
N PRO A 257 1.27 1.48 -10.48
CA PRO A 257 0.68 2.17 -11.61
C PRO A 257 1.59 3.29 -12.14
N TYR A 258 1.69 3.45 -13.45
CA TYR A 258 2.53 4.43 -14.14
C TYR A 258 4.04 4.36 -13.85
N GLN A 259 4.51 3.38 -13.12
CA GLN A 259 5.94 3.19 -12.88
C GLN A 259 6.68 2.96 -14.19
N LEU A 260 7.75 3.72 -14.40
CA LEU A 260 8.60 3.64 -15.59
C LEU A 260 9.23 2.25 -15.74
N GLN A 261 9.12 1.68 -16.93
CA GLN A 261 9.75 0.42 -17.30
C GLN A 261 10.85 0.66 -18.34
N GLY A 262 11.92 -0.15 -18.29
CA GLY A 262 13.09 0.03 -19.16
C GLY A 262 12.76 0.02 -20.65
N TYR A 263 11.79 -0.77 -21.10
CA TYR A 263 11.38 -0.83 -22.49
C TYR A 263 10.83 0.51 -23.06
N PHE A 264 10.26 1.38 -22.23
CA PHE A 264 9.87 2.73 -22.65
C PHE A 264 11.07 3.64 -22.95
N LEU A 265 12.23 3.30 -22.43
CA LEU A 265 13.49 4.01 -22.62
C LEU A 265 14.39 3.33 -23.66
N GLY A 266 13.94 2.25 -24.30
CA GLY A 266 14.74 1.42 -25.19
C GLY A 266 15.91 0.73 -24.46
N LEU A 267 15.65 0.18 -23.27
CA LEU A 267 16.59 -0.52 -22.40
C LEU A 267 16.18 -1.99 -22.21
#